data_d7881406fdb25d574ddb41ff3ccce0e3
#
_entry.id   d7881406fdb25d574ddb41ff3ccce0e3
#
_cell.length_a   1.000
_cell.length_b   1.000
_cell.length_c   1.000
_cell.angle_alpha   90.00
_cell.angle_beta   90.00
_cell.angle_gamma   90.00
#
_symmetry.space_group_name_H-M   'P 1'
#
loop_
_entity.id
_entity.type
_entity.pdbx_description
1 polymer ?
#
loop_
_entity_poly.entity_id
_entity_poly.type
_entity_poly.pdbx_seq_one_letter_code
_entity_poly.pdbx_strand_id
1 'polypeptide(L)'
;MKRFGVFLPLLLLATVTTHAQVPPGHRYTRVNLVSDIAGVARFTDPNLVNPWGLVSSSTSPFWVSDNGSGLSTLYNAKGQAFPVGSPLVVTIPAPGASTGGTPTGIVFNATNDFVISEGSKSGKSFFIFATEDGTILGWNPNVDLTNAVIAKPTSGGVYKGLAIASTANGNFIYATNFFAGVVEMYDKNFNLVKTFTDSGVAANFTPFGIQNIDGQLWVTFALQKLPDKHDDQAGPGNGYVDVFDTEGNIVRHFATTGTLNSPWGLAVAPRNFGPFGGDVLVGNFGDGRINAFDTRGGFEGQLVDPEGNPMTINGLWALRFGSGSPNNGDTNQLFFTAGIADESHGLFGFIGAGANTNGNQ
;
A
#
# COMPACT_ATOMS: atom_id res chain seq x y z
N MET A 1 58.82 -48.53 21.41
CA MET A 1 57.60 -47.78 21.77
C MET A 1 56.88 -47.43 20.49
N LYS A 2 55.82 -48.16 20.18
CA LYS A 2 54.90 -47.90 18.98
C LYS A 2 53.75 -47.04 19.43
N ARG A 3 53.61 -45.83 18.85
CA ARG A 3 52.44 -44.97 19.08
C ARG A 3 51.33 -45.36 18.10
N PHE A 4 50.19 -45.80 18.62
CA PHE A 4 48.97 -46.01 17.88
C PHE A 4 48.24 -44.64 17.77
N GLY A 5 48.06 -44.11 16.55
CA GLY A 5 47.22 -42.98 16.27
C GLY A 5 45.75 -43.46 16.10
N VAL A 6 44.86 -42.91 16.93
CA VAL A 6 43.41 -43.13 16.80
C VAL A 6 42.87 -42.10 15.82
N PHE A 7 42.40 -42.56 14.64
CA PHE A 7 41.64 -41.74 13.70
C PHE A 7 40.18 -41.75 14.14
N LEU A 8 39.66 -40.58 14.53
CA LEU A 8 38.24 -40.38 14.78
C LEU A 8 37.58 -39.90 13.47
N PRO A 9 36.56 -40.57 12.90
CA PRO A 9 35.90 -40.09 11.71
C PRO A 9 34.97 -38.92 12.08
N LEU A 10 35.16 -37.79 11.42
CA LEU A 10 34.28 -36.62 11.51
C LEU A 10 32.97 -36.94 10.72
N LEU A 11 31.89 -37.18 11.46
CA LEU A 11 30.56 -37.35 10.85
C LEU A 11 30.00 -35.99 10.47
N LEU A 12 29.99 -35.67 9.16
CA LEU A 12 29.28 -34.49 8.62
C LEU A 12 27.77 -34.77 8.68
N LEU A 13 27.08 -34.18 9.64
CA LEU A 13 25.60 -34.13 9.60
C LEU A 13 25.18 -33.10 8.53
N ALA A 14 24.74 -33.59 7.38
CA ALA A 14 24.03 -32.78 6.41
C ALA A 14 22.62 -32.48 6.96
N THR A 15 22.37 -31.27 7.37
CA THR A 15 20.99 -30.80 7.70
C THR A 15 20.22 -30.68 6.41
N VAL A 16 19.38 -31.66 6.11
CA VAL A 16 18.37 -31.56 5.05
C VAL A 16 17.28 -30.63 5.57
N THR A 17 17.27 -29.39 5.12
CA THR A 17 16.13 -28.49 5.29
C THR A 17 14.99 -29.02 4.41
N THR A 18 14.07 -29.77 4.99
CA THR A 18 12.82 -30.12 4.33
C THR A 18 11.99 -28.84 4.20
N HIS A 19 11.97 -28.24 3.02
CA HIS A 19 10.91 -27.28 2.70
C HIS A 19 9.60 -28.04 2.72
N ALA A 20 8.72 -27.67 3.64
CA ALA A 20 7.36 -28.20 3.64
C ALA A 20 6.74 -27.88 2.27
N GLN A 21 6.35 -28.90 1.51
CA GLN A 21 5.64 -28.69 0.25
C GLN A 21 4.31 -28.01 0.56
N VAL A 22 4.13 -26.80 0.00
CA VAL A 22 2.84 -26.10 0.06
C VAL A 22 1.79 -26.95 -0.64
N PRO A 23 0.66 -27.27 0.02
CA PRO A 23 -0.38 -28.09 -0.58
C PRO A 23 -0.89 -27.50 -1.89
N PRO A 24 -1.26 -28.33 -2.89
CA PRO A 24 -1.95 -27.85 -4.09
C PRO A 24 -3.23 -27.09 -3.69
N GLY A 25 -3.41 -25.87 -4.21
CA GLY A 25 -4.54 -24.98 -3.87
C GLY A 25 -4.14 -23.70 -3.11
N HIS A 26 -2.90 -23.61 -2.61
CA HIS A 26 -2.36 -22.43 -1.93
C HIS A 26 -1.60 -21.48 -2.87
N ARG A 27 -1.83 -21.59 -4.18
CA ARG A 27 -1.07 -20.90 -5.20
C ARG A 27 -1.83 -19.73 -5.77
N TYR A 28 -1.10 -18.66 -6.04
CA TYR A 28 -1.64 -17.42 -6.58
C TYR A 28 -0.94 -17.09 -7.90
N THR A 29 -1.66 -16.46 -8.81
CA THR A 29 -1.13 -16.02 -10.09
C THR A 29 -1.09 -14.51 -10.15
N ARG A 30 0.07 -13.94 -10.46
CA ARG A 30 0.24 -12.52 -10.70
C ARG A 30 0.04 -12.20 -12.17
N VAL A 31 -0.70 -11.13 -12.45
CA VAL A 31 -0.91 -10.56 -13.78
C VAL A 31 -0.44 -9.12 -13.78
N ASN A 32 0.58 -8.81 -14.57
CA ASN A 32 1.06 -7.46 -14.78
C ASN A 32 0.18 -6.76 -15.82
N LEU A 33 -0.46 -5.66 -15.43
CA LEU A 33 -1.41 -4.94 -16.28
C LEU A 33 -0.77 -3.75 -16.99
N VAL A 34 -0.07 -2.89 -16.24
CA VAL A 34 0.55 -1.66 -16.75
C VAL A 34 1.95 -1.52 -16.16
N SER A 35 2.90 -1.05 -16.97
CA SER A 35 4.24 -0.62 -16.56
C SER A 35 4.69 0.52 -17.48
N ASP A 36 5.59 1.36 -17.00
CA ASP A 36 6.30 2.35 -17.84
C ASP A 36 7.37 1.71 -18.73
N ILE A 37 7.77 0.46 -18.43
CA ILE A 37 8.73 -0.31 -19.22
C ILE A 37 7.98 -1.17 -20.24
N ALA A 38 8.31 -1.01 -21.53
CA ALA A 38 7.74 -1.82 -22.60
C ALA A 38 8.04 -3.32 -22.42
N GLY A 39 7.01 -4.15 -22.59
CA GLY A 39 7.12 -5.62 -22.51
C GLY A 39 7.10 -6.21 -21.09
N VAL A 40 7.06 -5.39 -20.04
CA VAL A 40 6.95 -5.86 -18.64
C VAL A 40 5.50 -6.18 -18.26
N ALA A 41 4.54 -5.47 -18.85
CA ALA A 41 3.12 -5.63 -18.59
C ALA A 41 2.31 -5.62 -19.88
N ARG A 42 0.99 -5.84 -19.76
CA ARG A 42 0.06 -5.85 -20.91
C ARG A 42 0.02 -4.50 -21.65
N PHE A 43 0.05 -3.40 -20.90
CA PHE A 43 0.05 -2.05 -21.44
C PHE A 43 1.29 -1.29 -20.96
N THR A 44 1.74 -0.34 -21.76
CA THR A 44 2.85 0.57 -21.41
C THR A 44 2.28 1.97 -21.23
N ASP A 45 2.54 2.60 -20.07
CA ASP A 45 2.22 3.98 -19.80
C ASP A 45 3.41 4.68 -19.13
N PRO A 46 4.08 5.61 -19.82
CA PRO A 46 5.27 6.30 -19.29
C PRO A 46 5.00 7.16 -18.05
N ASN A 47 3.72 7.42 -17.72
CA ASN A 47 3.34 8.19 -16.55
C ASN A 47 3.37 7.35 -15.25
N LEU A 48 3.27 6.03 -15.35
CA LEU A 48 3.22 5.12 -14.19
C LEU A 48 4.63 4.90 -13.63
N VAL A 49 5.22 5.90 -12.99
CA VAL A 49 6.55 5.79 -12.37
C VAL A 49 6.42 5.80 -10.86
N ASN A 50 7.01 4.79 -10.19
CA ASN A 50 6.94 4.57 -8.75
C ASN A 50 5.52 4.76 -8.18
N PRO A 51 4.53 3.96 -8.60
CA PRO A 51 3.15 4.09 -8.14
C PRO A 51 2.99 3.58 -6.71
N TRP A 52 2.47 4.45 -5.81
CA TRP A 52 2.24 4.12 -4.41
C TRP A 52 0.77 3.83 -4.12
N GLY A 53 -0.01 4.87 -3.86
CA GLY A 53 -1.40 4.77 -3.45
C GLY A 53 -2.32 4.25 -4.55
N LEU A 54 -3.31 3.43 -4.17
CA LEU A 54 -4.29 2.82 -5.06
C LEU A 54 -5.67 2.89 -4.44
N VAL A 55 -6.61 3.59 -5.08
CA VAL A 55 -7.99 3.71 -4.58
C VAL A 55 -9.01 3.69 -5.71
N SER A 56 -10.23 3.31 -5.39
CA SER A 56 -11.40 3.49 -6.24
C SER A 56 -12.63 3.78 -5.36
N SER A 57 -13.64 4.42 -5.94
CA SER A 57 -15.00 4.30 -5.40
C SER A 57 -15.55 2.90 -5.70
N SER A 58 -16.78 2.62 -5.32
CA SER A 58 -17.43 1.33 -5.68
C SER A 58 -17.57 1.11 -7.19
N THR A 59 -17.53 2.17 -8.01
CA THR A 59 -17.79 2.09 -9.46
C THR A 59 -16.75 2.80 -10.32
N SER A 60 -15.85 3.61 -9.74
CA SER A 60 -14.80 4.30 -10.51
C SER A 60 -13.70 3.34 -10.97
N PRO A 61 -12.88 3.73 -11.97
CA PRO A 61 -11.60 3.07 -12.19
C PRO A 61 -10.70 3.21 -10.95
N PHE A 62 -9.59 2.51 -10.95
CA PHE A 62 -8.51 2.76 -10.01
C PHE A 62 -7.84 4.09 -10.29
N TRP A 63 -7.61 4.85 -9.23
CA TRP A 63 -6.76 6.03 -9.18
C TRP A 63 -5.46 5.65 -8.52
N VAL A 64 -4.35 6.03 -9.13
CA VAL A 64 -2.99 5.69 -8.72
C VAL A 64 -2.24 6.97 -8.39
N SER A 65 -1.49 6.98 -7.29
CA SER A 65 -0.53 8.03 -6.97
C SER A 65 0.82 7.67 -7.57
N ASP A 66 1.23 8.33 -8.64
CA ASP A 66 2.49 8.08 -9.33
C ASP A 66 3.56 9.00 -8.75
N ASN A 67 4.22 8.54 -7.70
CA ASN A 67 5.18 9.33 -6.90
C ASN A 67 6.33 9.85 -7.77
N GLY A 68 6.92 8.99 -8.60
CA GLY A 68 8.09 9.33 -9.40
C GLY A 68 7.81 10.28 -10.58
N SER A 69 6.55 10.38 -11.04
CA SER A 69 6.17 11.30 -12.13
C SER A 69 5.43 12.56 -11.64
N GLY A 70 4.99 12.59 -10.38
CA GLY A 70 4.20 13.71 -9.85
C GLY A 70 2.79 13.77 -10.42
N LEU A 71 2.21 12.63 -10.74
CA LEU A 71 0.93 12.49 -11.40
C LEU A 71 -0.03 11.59 -10.61
N SER A 72 -1.29 11.60 -11.03
CA SER A 72 -2.23 10.51 -10.73
C SER A 72 -2.81 10.01 -12.04
N THR A 73 -2.63 8.72 -12.31
CA THR A 73 -3.17 8.03 -13.48
C THR A 73 -4.36 7.16 -13.11
N LEU A 74 -5.18 6.85 -14.11
CA LEU A 74 -6.41 6.09 -13.93
C LEU A 74 -6.40 4.84 -14.81
N TYR A 75 -6.72 3.68 -14.21
CA TYR A 75 -6.80 2.42 -14.95
C TYR A 75 -8.07 1.64 -14.59
N ASN A 76 -8.69 1.02 -15.60
CA ASN A 76 -9.73 0.04 -15.31
C ASN A 76 -9.11 -1.31 -14.90
N ALA A 77 -9.96 -2.27 -14.49
CA ALA A 77 -9.54 -3.59 -14.04
C ALA A 77 -8.77 -4.44 -15.09
N LYS A 78 -8.78 -4.03 -16.36
CA LYS A 78 -8.05 -4.68 -17.44
C LYS A 78 -6.69 -4.04 -17.71
N GLY A 79 -6.37 -2.96 -16.99
CA GLY A 79 -5.15 -2.15 -17.16
C GLY A 79 -5.25 -1.11 -18.27
N GLN A 80 -6.42 -0.87 -18.85
CA GLN A 80 -6.58 0.18 -19.85
C GLN A 80 -6.66 1.53 -19.16
N ALA A 81 -5.87 2.49 -19.62
CA ALA A 81 -5.93 3.87 -19.15
C ALA A 81 -7.34 4.45 -19.34
N PHE A 82 -7.85 5.20 -18.37
CA PHE A 82 -9.26 5.59 -18.30
C PHE A 82 -9.44 7.12 -18.27
N PRO A 83 -10.50 7.67 -18.93
CA PRO A 83 -11.43 7.00 -19.86
C PRO A 83 -10.74 6.41 -21.09
N VAL A 84 -11.21 5.24 -21.54
CA VAL A 84 -10.60 4.56 -22.69
C VAL A 84 -10.69 5.45 -23.94
N GLY A 85 -9.56 5.67 -24.62
CA GLY A 85 -9.44 6.51 -25.81
C GLY A 85 -9.17 7.99 -25.55
N SER A 86 -9.39 8.47 -24.29
CA SER A 86 -9.01 9.83 -23.87
C SER A 86 -8.66 9.84 -22.38
N PRO A 87 -7.54 9.21 -22.00
CA PRO A 87 -7.17 9.05 -20.60
C PRO A 87 -7.04 10.37 -19.85
N LEU A 88 -7.58 10.40 -18.63
CA LEU A 88 -7.35 11.48 -17.71
C LEU A 88 -6.03 11.22 -16.95
N VAL A 89 -5.18 12.23 -16.93
CA VAL A 89 -3.99 12.31 -16.08
C VAL A 89 -4.09 13.57 -15.24
N VAL A 90 -3.93 13.46 -13.94
CA VAL A 90 -4.02 14.57 -13.00
C VAL A 90 -2.63 14.92 -12.48
N THR A 91 -2.23 16.17 -12.65
CA THR A 91 -0.97 16.70 -12.11
C THR A 91 -1.09 16.92 -10.61
N ILE A 92 -0.09 16.47 -9.86
CA ILE A 92 0.06 16.72 -8.42
C ILE A 92 1.15 17.78 -8.26
N PRO A 93 0.82 19.03 -7.93
CA PRO A 93 1.81 20.09 -7.81
C PRO A 93 2.62 19.96 -6.52
N ALA A 94 3.94 20.28 -6.60
CA ALA A 94 4.79 20.48 -5.44
C ALA A 94 4.51 21.84 -4.78
N PRO A 95 4.92 22.05 -3.52
CA PRO A 95 4.81 23.35 -2.86
C PRO A 95 5.48 24.49 -3.66
N GLY A 96 4.70 25.48 -4.04
CA GLY A 96 5.20 26.63 -4.81
C GLY A 96 5.50 26.38 -6.29
N ALA A 97 5.13 25.21 -6.81
CA ALA A 97 5.25 24.83 -8.22
C ALA A 97 3.91 24.37 -8.79
N SER A 98 3.81 24.26 -10.11
CA SER A 98 2.62 23.74 -10.79
C SER A 98 2.71 22.25 -11.11
N THR A 99 3.85 21.62 -10.90
CA THR A 99 4.15 20.20 -11.19
C THR A 99 5.17 19.65 -10.19
N GLY A 100 5.47 18.36 -10.28
CA GLY A 100 6.61 17.76 -9.59
C GLY A 100 6.38 17.47 -8.11
N GLY A 101 5.13 17.33 -7.66
CA GLY A 101 4.83 16.79 -6.34
C GLY A 101 5.12 15.30 -6.26
N THR A 102 5.22 14.76 -5.05
CA THR A 102 5.56 13.36 -4.76
C THR A 102 4.38 12.65 -4.07
N PRO A 103 3.26 12.35 -4.79
CA PRO A 103 2.07 11.76 -4.19
C PRO A 103 2.32 10.35 -3.67
N THR A 104 1.75 10.06 -2.49
CA THR A 104 1.87 8.79 -1.79
C THR A 104 0.49 8.18 -1.51
N GLY A 105 -0.07 8.39 -0.32
CA GLY A 105 -1.42 7.95 0.02
C GLY A 105 -2.50 8.69 -0.77
N ILE A 106 -3.57 7.97 -1.13
CA ILE A 106 -4.76 8.53 -1.80
C ILE A 106 -6.03 7.92 -1.21
N VAL A 107 -7.07 8.74 -1.05
CA VAL A 107 -8.39 8.28 -0.62
C VAL A 107 -9.51 8.83 -1.50
N PHE A 108 -10.60 8.05 -1.63
CA PHE A 108 -11.85 8.51 -2.20
C PHE A 108 -12.73 9.11 -1.10
N ASN A 109 -13.21 10.33 -1.31
CA ASN A 109 -14.12 11.02 -0.41
C ASN A 109 -15.57 10.88 -0.88
N ALA A 110 -16.33 10.07 -0.18
CA ALA A 110 -17.77 9.89 -0.44
C ALA A 110 -18.64 10.98 0.21
N THR A 111 -18.06 11.87 1.05
CA THR A 111 -18.77 12.91 1.80
C THR A 111 -18.93 14.19 1.00
N ASN A 112 -19.57 15.21 1.56
CA ASN A 112 -19.64 16.56 0.97
C ASN A 112 -18.61 17.53 1.58
N ASP A 113 -17.78 17.04 2.48
CA ASP A 113 -16.72 17.79 3.14
C ASP A 113 -15.42 17.81 2.30
N PHE A 114 -14.35 18.36 2.84
CA PHE A 114 -13.04 18.49 2.19
C PHE A 114 -13.10 19.32 0.92
N VAL A 115 -13.66 20.53 1.06
CA VAL A 115 -13.85 21.48 -0.03
C VAL A 115 -12.52 22.15 -0.42
N ILE A 116 -12.23 22.14 -1.72
CA ILE A 116 -11.11 22.86 -2.35
C ILE A 116 -11.63 24.00 -3.19
N SER A 117 -10.78 25.01 -3.41
CA SER A 117 -11.13 26.18 -4.21
C SER A 117 -9.93 26.64 -5.04
N GLU A 118 -10.21 27.03 -6.28
CA GLU A 118 -9.23 27.62 -7.19
C GLU A 118 -9.87 28.74 -8.00
N GLY A 119 -9.36 29.96 -7.87
CA GLY A 119 -9.98 31.15 -8.45
C GLY A 119 -11.41 31.34 -7.92
N SER A 120 -12.39 31.36 -8.82
CA SER A 120 -13.81 31.48 -8.48
C SER A 120 -14.54 30.14 -8.35
N LYS A 121 -13.86 29.02 -8.60
CA LYS A 121 -14.44 27.69 -8.53
C LYS A 121 -14.21 27.06 -7.16
N SER A 122 -15.19 26.30 -6.67
CA SER A 122 -15.10 25.60 -5.40
C SER A 122 -15.95 24.31 -5.46
N GLY A 123 -15.49 23.27 -4.77
CA GLY A 123 -16.21 21.99 -4.70
C GLY A 123 -15.54 21.01 -3.75
N LYS A 124 -16.29 19.99 -3.32
CA LYS A 124 -15.72 18.92 -2.50
C LYS A 124 -14.64 18.16 -3.28
N SER A 125 -13.58 17.76 -2.63
CA SER A 125 -12.62 16.83 -3.23
C SER A 125 -13.27 15.47 -3.42
N PHE A 126 -13.19 14.89 -4.62
CA PHE A 126 -13.58 13.49 -4.83
C PHE A 126 -12.44 12.55 -4.45
N PHE A 127 -11.21 12.95 -4.76
CA PHE A 127 -10.00 12.25 -4.34
C PHE A 127 -9.10 13.21 -3.58
N ILE A 128 -8.43 12.70 -2.54
CA ILE A 128 -7.54 13.45 -1.68
C ILE A 128 -6.21 12.72 -1.66
N PHE A 129 -5.12 13.47 -1.80
CA PHE A 129 -3.75 12.98 -1.88
C PHE A 129 -2.92 13.50 -0.71
N ALA A 130 -2.01 12.69 -0.23
CA ALA A 130 -0.89 13.09 0.61
C ALA A 130 0.41 12.99 -0.18
N THR A 131 1.42 13.78 0.17
CA THR A 131 2.71 13.79 -0.54
C THR A 131 3.89 13.74 0.43
N GLU A 132 5.04 13.27 -0.05
CA GLU A 132 6.29 13.39 0.70
C GLU A 132 6.76 14.83 0.86
N ASP A 133 6.27 15.74 0.01
CA ASP A 133 6.47 17.20 0.18
C ASP A 133 5.75 17.76 1.40
N GLY A 134 4.98 16.94 2.13
CA GLY A 134 4.23 17.33 3.32
C GLY A 134 2.96 18.12 3.01
N THR A 135 2.38 17.98 1.81
CA THR A 135 1.11 18.62 1.42
C THR A 135 -0.04 17.64 1.42
N ILE A 136 -1.27 18.16 1.55
CA ILE A 136 -2.51 17.46 1.27
C ILE A 136 -3.23 18.21 0.16
N LEU A 137 -3.64 17.47 -0.87
CA LEU A 137 -4.29 18.03 -2.05
C LEU A 137 -5.65 17.37 -2.27
N GLY A 138 -6.56 18.11 -2.87
CA GLY A 138 -7.85 17.59 -3.30
C GLY A 138 -8.02 17.71 -4.80
N TRP A 139 -8.83 16.82 -5.38
CA TRP A 139 -9.20 16.90 -6.78
C TRP A 139 -10.72 16.87 -6.97
N ASN A 140 -11.19 17.78 -7.84
CA ASN A 140 -12.58 17.85 -8.30
C ASN A 140 -12.61 18.35 -9.74
N PRO A 141 -13.25 17.64 -10.69
CA PRO A 141 -13.24 18.01 -12.11
C PRO A 141 -13.90 19.37 -12.41
N ASN A 142 -14.78 19.85 -11.54
CA ASN A 142 -15.43 21.16 -11.71
C ASN A 142 -14.58 22.31 -11.16
N VAL A 143 -13.57 22.04 -10.34
CA VAL A 143 -12.60 23.01 -9.85
C VAL A 143 -11.45 23.08 -10.83
N ASP A 144 -10.69 22.00 -10.98
CA ASP A 144 -9.71 21.79 -12.05
C ASP A 144 -9.76 20.33 -12.50
N LEU A 145 -9.90 20.11 -13.83
CA LEU A 145 -9.98 18.76 -14.37
C LEU A 145 -8.65 18.03 -14.35
N THR A 146 -7.56 18.74 -14.61
CA THR A 146 -6.24 18.15 -14.88
C THR A 146 -5.22 18.38 -13.77
N ASN A 147 -5.55 19.16 -12.73
CA ASN A 147 -4.65 19.42 -11.63
C ASN A 147 -5.36 19.19 -10.28
N ALA A 148 -4.63 18.63 -9.32
CA ALA A 148 -5.04 18.63 -7.93
C ALA A 148 -4.70 19.99 -7.29
N VAL A 149 -5.53 20.43 -6.34
CA VAL A 149 -5.38 21.72 -5.65
C VAL A 149 -4.81 21.48 -4.26
N ILE A 150 -3.76 22.20 -3.88
CA ILE A 150 -3.19 22.14 -2.53
C ILE A 150 -4.21 22.70 -1.54
N ALA A 151 -4.78 21.83 -0.71
CA ALA A 151 -5.72 22.16 0.35
C ALA A 151 -5.00 22.50 1.66
N LYS A 152 -3.93 21.77 1.97
CA LYS A 152 -3.05 21.97 3.12
C LYS A 152 -1.63 22.13 2.63
N PRO A 153 -1.03 23.35 2.74
CA PRO A 153 0.37 23.58 2.40
C PRO A 153 1.30 22.79 3.33
N THR A 154 2.52 22.60 2.88
CA THR A 154 3.53 21.84 3.61
C THR A 154 3.76 22.38 5.02
N SER A 155 3.92 21.44 5.96
CA SER A 155 4.35 21.71 7.35
C SER A 155 5.79 21.24 7.60
N GLY A 156 6.52 20.81 6.54
CA GLY A 156 7.82 20.16 6.64
C GLY A 156 7.72 18.67 7.02
N GLY A 157 6.53 18.09 6.94
CA GLY A 157 6.31 16.65 7.14
C GLY A 157 6.64 15.84 5.89
N VAL A 158 6.75 14.52 6.05
CA VAL A 158 6.86 13.53 4.95
C VAL A 158 5.70 12.57 5.10
N TYR A 159 4.65 12.73 4.28
CA TYR A 159 3.47 11.86 4.36
C TYR A 159 3.65 10.63 3.49
N LYS A 160 3.53 9.45 4.10
CA LYS A 160 3.69 8.16 3.41
C LYS A 160 2.37 7.45 3.13
N GLY A 161 1.34 7.68 3.94
CA GLY A 161 0.02 7.07 3.78
C GLY A 161 -1.12 8.02 4.12
N LEU A 162 -2.32 7.71 3.62
CA LEU A 162 -3.54 8.50 3.87
C LEU A 162 -4.75 7.58 4.05
N ALA A 163 -5.56 7.85 5.06
CA ALA A 163 -6.85 7.21 5.27
C ALA A 163 -7.95 8.24 5.48
N ILE A 164 -9.21 7.84 5.30
CA ILE A 164 -10.40 8.66 5.56
C ILE A 164 -11.38 7.87 6.41
N ALA A 165 -12.02 8.52 7.38
CA ALA A 165 -13.12 7.94 8.14
C ALA A 165 -14.21 8.96 8.42
N SER A 166 -15.46 8.46 8.47
CA SER A 166 -16.63 9.19 8.98
C SER A 166 -16.97 8.68 10.36
N THR A 167 -17.11 9.58 11.31
CA THR A 167 -17.40 9.28 12.73
C THR A 167 -18.63 10.04 13.19
N ALA A 168 -19.09 9.80 14.40
CA ALA A 168 -20.16 10.60 15.00
C ALA A 168 -19.76 12.09 15.20
N ASN A 169 -18.44 12.38 15.25
CA ASN A 169 -17.89 13.71 15.47
C ASN A 169 -17.58 14.45 14.15
N GLY A 170 -17.74 13.82 13.00
CA GLY A 170 -17.47 14.40 11.69
C GLY A 170 -16.64 13.48 10.77
N ASN A 171 -16.21 14.05 9.65
CA ASN A 171 -15.36 13.37 8.68
C ASN A 171 -13.91 13.83 8.88
N PHE A 172 -12.98 12.86 8.89
CA PHE A 172 -11.57 13.11 9.12
C PHE A 172 -10.71 12.38 8.10
N ILE A 173 -9.57 12.95 7.77
CA ILE A 173 -8.47 12.27 7.08
C ILE A 173 -7.29 12.11 8.04
N TYR A 174 -6.51 11.06 7.83
CA TYR A 174 -5.39 10.66 8.68
C TYR A 174 -4.17 10.44 7.79
N ALA A 175 -3.15 11.28 7.96
CA ALA A 175 -1.91 11.19 7.21
C ALA A 175 -0.78 10.67 8.11
N THR A 176 -0.06 9.65 7.67
CA THR A 176 1.13 9.19 8.39
C THR A 176 2.30 10.12 8.09
N ASN A 177 2.65 10.97 9.06
CA ASN A 177 3.83 11.82 8.98
C ASN A 177 5.04 11.02 9.45
N PHE A 178 5.72 10.37 8.51
CA PHE A 178 6.84 9.48 8.76
C PHE A 178 8.02 10.20 9.40
N PHE A 179 8.32 11.42 8.94
CA PHE A 179 9.40 12.25 9.49
C PHE A 179 9.16 12.62 10.97
N ALA A 180 7.94 13.03 11.29
CA ALA A 180 7.57 13.41 12.67
C ALA A 180 7.26 12.21 13.57
N GLY A 181 7.03 11.02 13.01
CA GLY A 181 6.74 9.79 13.77
C GLY A 181 5.32 9.73 14.32
N VAL A 182 4.36 10.38 13.68
CA VAL A 182 2.96 10.46 14.13
C VAL A 182 1.98 10.28 12.98
N VAL A 183 0.76 9.90 13.31
CA VAL A 183 -0.39 10.08 12.44
C VAL A 183 -1.00 11.45 12.74
N GLU A 184 -1.21 12.25 11.72
CA GLU A 184 -1.86 13.55 11.79
C GLU A 184 -3.33 13.42 11.35
N MET A 185 -4.25 13.83 12.22
CA MET A 185 -5.69 13.81 11.99
C MET A 185 -6.17 15.22 11.61
N TYR A 186 -6.83 15.33 10.45
CA TYR A 186 -7.34 16.59 9.92
C TYR A 186 -8.87 16.55 9.85
N ASP A 187 -9.51 17.68 10.22
CA ASP A 187 -10.95 17.86 10.09
C ASP A 187 -11.39 18.08 8.64
N LYS A 188 -12.70 18.21 8.44
CA LYS A 188 -13.34 18.46 7.15
C LYS A 188 -12.87 19.72 6.40
N ASN A 189 -12.19 20.64 7.07
CA ASN A 189 -11.64 21.88 6.53
C ASN A 189 -10.11 21.81 6.38
N PHE A 190 -9.51 20.61 6.48
CA PHE A 190 -8.07 20.36 6.46
C PHE A 190 -7.30 21.02 7.61
N ASN A 191 -7.95 21.32 8.75
CA ASN A 191 -7.25 21.76 9.95
C ASN A 191 -6.73 20.56 10.73
N LEU A 192 -5.47 20.62 11.17
CA LEU A 192 -4.88 19.63 12.07
C LEU A 192 -5.59 19.72 13.42
N VAL A 193 -6.22 18.62 13.84
CA VAL A 193 -6.98 18.58 15.12
C VAL A 193 -6.35 17.68 16.17
N LYS A 194 -5.54 16.69 15.74
CA LYS A 194 -4.88 15.76 16.64
C LYS A 194 -3.69 15.09 15.98
N THR A 195 -2.72 14.69 16.81
CA THR A 195 -1.67 13.75 16.43
C THR A 195 -1.66 12.57 17.38
N PHE A 196 -1.32 11.38 16.87
CA PHE A 196 -1.18 10.17 17.69
C PHE A 196 -0.15 9.21 17.10
N THR A 197 0.36 8.32 17.90
CA THR A 197 1.24 7.22 17.51
C THR A 197 1.15 6.13 18.58
N ASP A 198 1.82 5.00 18.35
CA ASP A 198 2.02 4.02 19.41
C ASP A 198 3.38 4.20 20.08
N SER A 199 3.38 4.46 21.38
CA SER A 199 4.59 4.52 22.21
C SER A 199 5.15 3.13 22.56
N GLY A 200 4.42 2.06 22.24
CA GLY A 200 4.82 0.66 22.49
C GLY A 200 5.73 0.09 21.41
N VAL A 201 5.81 0.71 20.22
CA VAL A 201 6.75 0.30 19.17
C VAL A 201 8.18 0.71 19.54
N ALA A 202 9.17 -0.03 19.02
CA ALA A 202 10.57 0.29 19.28
C ALA A 202 10.97 1.66 18.72
N ALA A 203 12.03 2.25 19.28
CA ALA A 203 12.53 3.56 18.86
C ALA A 203 12.82 3.61 17.35
N ASN A 204 12.52 4.73 16.73
CA ASN A 204 12.66 5.01 15.29
C ASN A 204 11.73 4.20 14.36
N PHE A 205 10.81 3.38 14.90
CA PHE A 205 9.69 2.89 14.10
C PHE A 205 8.58 3.93 14.08
N THR A 206 8.14 4.29 12.89
CA THR A 206 7.18 5.38 12.70
C THR A 206 6.05 4.99 11.76
N PRO A 207 4.85 5.62 11.87
CA PRO A 207 3.72 5.33 11.01
C PRO A 207 4.08 5.46 9.54
N PHE A 208 3.82 4.40 8.75
CA PHE A 208 4.20 4.30 7.34
C PHE A 208 2.98 4.20 6.43
N GLY A 209 2.34 3.03 6.30
CA GLY A 209 1.05 2.89 5.65
C GLY A 209 -0.11 3.05 6.64
N ILE A 210 -1.29 3.39 6.12
CA ILE A 210 -2.52 3.47 6.91
C ILE A 210 -3.74 3.13 6.07
N GLN A 211 -4.68 2.37 6.62
CA GLN A 211 -5.93 2.04 5.98
C GLN A 211 -7.09 2.05 6.98
N ASN A 212 -8.24 2.57 6.56
CA ASN A 212 -9.49 2.37 7.29
C ASN A 212 -10.10 1.02 6.89
N ILE A 213 -10.16 0.10 7.83
CA ILE A 213 -10.80 -1.20 7.68
C ILE A 213 -11.89 -1.33 8.72
N ASP A 214 -13.14 -1.41 8.29
CA ASP A 214 -14.34 -1.55 9.13
C ASP A 214 -14.43 -0.51 10.25
N GLY A 215 -14.06 0.75 9.96
CA GLY A 215 -14.13 1.86 10.91
C GLY A 215 -12.98 1.91 11.91
N GLN A 216 -11.96 1.10 11.73
CA GLN A 216 -10.70 1.13 12.50
C GLN A 216 -9.54 1.55 11.60
N LEU A 217 -8.59 2.29 12.16
CA LEU A 217 -7.38 2.70 11.47
C LEU A 217 -6.28 1.65 11.69
N TRP A 218 -5.94 0.94 10.64
CA TRP A 218 -4.83 0.00 10.62
C TRP A 218 -3.59 0.74 10.17
N VAL A 219 -2.59 0.83 11.02
CA VAL A 219 -1.36 1.59 10.78
C VAL A 219 -0.18 0.63 10.76
N THR A 220 0.58 0.67 9.69
CA THR A 220 1.87 -0.02 9.64
C THR A 220 2.98 0.91 10.09
N PHE A 221 4.03 0.35 10.67
CA PHE A 221 5.21 1.08 11.11
C PHE A 221 6.44 0.51 10.43
N ALA A 222 7.32 1.39 9.97
CA ALA A 222 8.62 1.02 9.41
C ALA A 222 9.76 1.73 10.16
N LEU A 223 10.94 1.14 10.14
CA LEU A 223 12.13 1.71 10.75
C LEU A 223 12.60 2.90 9.91
N GLN A 224 12.79 4.08 10.53
CA GLN A 224 13.35 5.24 9.84
C GLN A 224 14.82 5.04 9.50
N LYS A 225 15.22 5.44 8.30
CA LYS A 225 16.64 5.56 7.91
C LYS A 225 17.19 6.88 8.44
N LEU A 226 18.13 6.77 9.35
CA LEU A 226 18.75 7.94 9.97
C LEU A 226 19.96 8.45 9.15
N PRO A 227 20.27 9.74 9.20
CA PRO A 227 19.70 10.79 10.08
C PRO A 227 18.55 11.57 9.47
N ASP A 228 18.29 11.46 8.16
CA ASP A 228 17.35 12.29 7.41
C ASP A 228 15.87 11.94 7.66
N LYS A 229 15.58 10.71 8.09
CA LYS A 229 14.22 10.24 8.45
C LYS A 229 13.19 10.35 7.32
N HIS A 230 13.65 10.45 6.09
CA HIS A 230 12.79 10.54 4.92
C HIS A 230 12.32 9.16 4.47
N ASP A 231 13.25 8.21 4.39
CA ASP A 231 13.01 6.87 3.91
C ASP A 231 13.02 5.84 5.04
N ASP A 232 12.45 4.67 4.76
CA ASP A 232 12.52 3.52 5.64
C ASP A 232 13.86 2.77 5.47
N GLN A 233 14.20 2.03 6.49
CA GLN A 233 15.31 1.09 6.48
C GLN A 233 14.76 -0.33 6.41
N ALA A 234 14.72 -0.91 5.22
CA ALA A 234 14.30 -2.28 5.01
C ALA A 234 15.19 -3.28 5.77
N GLY A 235 14.59 -4.36 6.23
CA GLY A 235 15.26 -5.47 6.90
C GLY A 235 14.27 -6.45 7.54
N PRO A 236 14.62 -7.73 7.67
CA PRO A 236 13.77 -8.72 8.33
C PRO A 236 13.41 -8.28 9.76
N GLY A 237 12.13 -8.28 10.09
CA GLY A 237 11.61 -7.84 11.38
C GLY A 237 11.47 -6.32 11.54
N ASN A 238 11.78 -5.52 10.50
CA ASN A 238 11.63 -4.07 10.52
C ASN A 238 10.19 -3.67 10.18
N GLY A 239 9.24 -4.00 11.08
CA GLY A 239 7.85 -3.61 10.90
C GLY A 239 6.95 -3.96 12.07
N TYR A 240 5.86 -3.18 12.20
CA TYR A 240 4.73 -3.44 13.10
C TYR A 240 3.43 -3.12 12.37
N VAL A 241 2.34 -3.68 12.85
CA VAL A 241 0.97 -3.32 12.44
C VAL A 241 0.14 -3.18 13.69
N ASP A 242 -0.43 -1.99 13.89
CA ASP A 242 -1.31 -1.68 15.02
C ASP A 242 -2.68 -1.19 14.55
N VAL A 243 -3.68 -1.43 15.36
CA VAL A 243 -5.05 -1.02 15.11
C VAL A 243 -5.45 0.05 16.12
N PHE A 244 -5.91 1.18 15.59
CA PHE A 244 -6.43 2.30 16.36
C PHE A 244 -7.93 2.47 16.11
N ASP A 245 -8.63 3.07 17.05
CA ASP A 245 -9.93 3.65 16.76
C ASP A 245 -9.77 4.96 15.97
N THR A 246 -10.87 5.53 15.52
CA THR A 246 -10.85 6.78 14.75
C THR A 246 -10.49 8.01 15.61
N GLU A 247 -10.46 7.87 16.94
CA GLU A 247 -9.99 8.90 17.85
C GLU A 247 -8.47 8.79 18.11
N GLY A 248 -7.79 7.79 17.52
CA GLY A 248 -6.35 7.56 17.65
C GLY A 248 -5.96 6.87 18.95
N ASN A 249 -6.86 6.13 19.60
CA ASN A 249 -6.51 5.27 20.71
C ASN A 249 -6.16 3.87 20.21
N ILE A 250 -5.15 3.23 20.81
CA ILE A 250 -4.79 1.85 20.50
C ILE A 250 -5.94 0.93 20.86
N VAL A 251 -6.41 0.16 19.88
CA VAL A 251 -7.36 -0.94 20.07
C VAL A 251 -6.59 -2.24 20.32
N ARG A 252 -5.52 -2.48 19.55
CA ARG A 252 -4.65 -3.64 19.70
C ARG A 252 -3.34 -3.52 18.93
N HIS A 253 -2.30 -4.18 19.41
CA HIS A 253 -1.12 -4.51 18.63
C HIS A 253 -1.43 -5.76 17.80
N PHE A 254 -1.39 -5.67 16.48
CA PHE A 254 -1.83 -6.75 15.59
C PHE A 254 -0.69 -7.69 15.21
N ALA A 255 0.41 -7.16 14.70
CA ALA A 255 1.57 -7.95 14.32
C ALA A 255 2.86 -7.18 14.58
N THR A 256 3.89 -7.89 15.06
CA THR A 256 5.17 -7.28 15.45
C THR A 256 6.34 -8.04 14.85
N THR A 257 7.26 -7.34 14.23
CA THR A 257 8.53 -7.90 13.72
C THR A 257 8.36 -9.17 12.86
N GLY A 258 9.12 -10.22 13.09
CA GLY A 258 8.98 -11.50 12.40
C GLY A 258 9.15 -11.40 10.88
N THR A 259 8.08 -11.65 10.12
CA THR A 259 8.05 -11.59 8.65
C THR A 259 7.82 -10.18 8.10
N LEU A 260 7.56 -9.19 8.95
CA LEU A 260 7.35 -7.81 8.53
C LEU A 260 8.68 -7.16 8.14
N ASN A 261 8.65 -6.42 7.03
CA ASN A 261 9.82 -5.74 6.46
C ASN A 261 9.34 -4.48 5.73
N SER A 262 9.36 -3.34 6.41
CA SER A 262 8.79 -2.08 5.92
C SER A 262 7.38 -2.29 5.35
N PRO A 263 6.41 -2.76 6.15
CA PRO A 263 5.06 -3.05 5.68
C PRO A 263 4.33 -1.75 5.32
N TRP A 264 3.62 -1.74 4.15
CA TRP A 264 2.85 -0.58 3.73
C TRP A 264 1.41 -0.93 3.33
N GLY A 265 1.22 -1.83 2.36
CA GLY A 265 -0.09 -2.20 1.85
C GLY A 265 -0.84 -3.12 2.81
N LEU A 266 -2.13 -2.85 3.01
CA LEU A 266 -3.03 -3.64 3.85
C LEU A 266 -4.31 -3.98 3.10
N ALA A 267 -4.79 -5.22 3.19
CA ALA A 267 -6.08 -5.61 2.66
C ALA A 267 -6.68 -6.78 3.45
N VAL A 268 -8.00 -6.82 3.64
CA VAL A 268 -8.70 -8.00 4.16
C VAL A 268 -9.13 -8.86 2.99
N ALA A 269 -8.68 -10.11 2.96
CA ALA A 269 -9.00 -11.05 1.90
C ALA A 269 -10.47 -11.47 1.96
N PRO A 270 -11.23 -11.39 0.86
CA PRO A 270 -12.57 -11.94 0.83
C PRO A 270 -12.51 -13.46 0.97
N ARG A 271 -13.56 -14.08 1.51
CA ARG A 271 -13.60 -15.54 1.80
C ARG A 271 -13.29 -16.44 0.61
N ASN A 272 -13.49 -15.95 -0.61
CA ASN A 272 -13.22 -16.65 -1.86
C ASN A 272 -11.82 -16.35 -2.45
N PHE A 273 -10.92 -15.77 -1.68
CA PHE A 273 -9.52 -15.52 -2.09
C PHE A 273 -8.61 -16.74 -1.81
N GLY A 274 -9.09 -17.93 -2.00
CA GLY A 274 -8.31 -19.15 -1.80
C GLY A 274 -8.01 -19.43 -0.31
N PRO A 275 -6.82 -19.97 0.01
CA PRO A 275 -6.48 -20.43 1.36
C PRO A 275 -6.49 -19.34 2.43
N PHE A 276 -6.13 -18.13 2.07
CA PHE A 276 -6.08 -16.97 2.97
C PHE A 276 -7.36 -16.14 2.95
N GLY A 277 -8.48 -16.77 2.54
CA GLY A 277 -9.80 -16.10 2.54
C GLY A 277 -10.28 -15.79 3.96
N GLY A 278 -10.44 -14.49 4.27
CA GLY A 278 -10.79 -13.98 5.60
C GLY A 278 -9.62 -13.40 6.38
N ASP A 279 -8.40 -13.61 5.92
CA ASP A 279 -7.17 -13.13 6.57
C ASP A 279 -6.86 -11.67 6.22
N VAL A 280 -6.00 -11.08 7.03
CA VAL A 280 -5.41 -9.77 6.78
C VAL A 280 -4.11 -9.96 6.01
N LEU A 281 -4.06 -9.39 4.82
CA LEU A 281 -2.88 -9.39 3.98
C LEU A 281 -2.05 -8.14 4.24
N VAL A 282 -0.77 -8.33 4.52
CA VAL A 282 0.21 -7.26 4.78
C VAL A 282 1.32 -7.34 3.74
N GLY A 283 1.40 -6.33 2.88
CA GLY A 283 2.45 -6.19 1.87
C GLY A 283 3.67 -5.50 2.42
N ASN A 284 4.81 -6.11 2.27
CA ASN A 284 6.12 -5.55 2.62
C ASN A 284 6.69 -4.80 1.42
N PHE A 285 6.99 -3.53 1.59
CA PHE A 285 7.81 -2.78 0.63
C PHE A 285 9.24 -3.33 0.59
N GLY A 286 9.81 -3.62 1.77
CA GLY A 286 11.23 -3.94 1.91
C GLY A 286 11.69 -5.25 1.27
N ASP A 287 10.80 -6.24 1.06
CA ASP A 287 11.15 -7.51 0.39
C ASP A 287 10.12 -7.94 -0.67
N GLY A 288 9.09 -7.15 -0.90
CA GLY A 288 8.07 -7.41 -1.91
C GLY A 288 7.15 -8.60 -1.61
N ARG A 289 7.12 -9.13 -0.40
CA ARG A 289 6.30 -10.27 0.00
C ARG A 289 4.97 -9.84 0.56
N ILE A 290 3.97 -10.70 0.43
CA ILE A 290 2.64 -10.49 1.01
C ILE A 290 2.43 -11.57 2.07
N ASN A 291 2.33 -11.13 3.32
CA ASN A 291 2.10 -11.97 4.49
C ASN A 291 0.60 -12.04 4.80
N ALA A 292 0.11 -13.23 5.13
CA ALA A 292 -1.25 -13.45 5.59
C ALA A 292 -1.24 -13.69 7.11
N PHE A 293 -2.14 -13.00 7.80
CA PHE A 293 -2.35 -13.13 9.24
C PHE A 293 -3.83 -13.40 9.52
N ASP A 294 -4.12 -14.27 10.47
CA ASP A 294 -5.49 -14.45 10.95
C ASP A 294 -6.02 -13.13 11.55
N THR A 295 -7.32 -13.06 11.82
CA THR A 295 -7.94 -11.83 12.36
C THR A 295 -7.44 -11.45 13.75
N ARG A 296 -6.65 -12.29 14.43
CA ARG A 296 -6.04 -12.05 15.74
C ARG A 296 -4.57 -11.64 15.66
N GLY A 297 -3.97 -11.67 14.45
CA GLY A 297 -2.57 -11.36 14.19
C GLY A 297 -1.64 -12.57 14.19
N GLY A 298 -2.19 -13.79 14.21
CA GLY A 298 -1.43 -15.01 14.00
C GLY A 298 -0.94 -15.13 12.55
N PHE A 299 0.35 -15.34 12.34
CA PHE A 299 0.91 -15.52 11.00
C PHE A 299 0.49 -16.87 10.43
N GLU A 300 -0.18 -16.86 9.27
CA GLU A 300 -0.68 -18.04 8.57
C GLU A 300 0.20 -18.47 7.40
N GLY A 301 0.96 -17.54 6.82
CA GLY A 301 1.84 -17.83 5.69
C GLY A 301 2.07 -16.64 4.78
N GLN A 302 2.68 -16.91 3.62
CA GLN A 302 2.91 -15.94 2.56
C GLN A 302 2.21 -16.37 1.28
N LEU A 303 1.81 -15.41 0.44
CA LEU A 303 1.33 -15.75 -0.90
C LEU A 303 2.48 -16.40 -1.68
N VAL A 304 2.17 -17.52 -2.36
CA VAL A 304 3.14 -18.25 -3.17
C VAL A 304 2.71 -18.29 -4.64
N ASP A 305 3.69 -18.33 -5.52
CA ASP A 305 3.50 -18.45 -6.97
C ASP A 305 3.01 -19.87 -7.38
N PRO A 306 2.68 -20.11 -8.65
CA PRO A 306 2.28 -21.44 -9.12
C PRO A 306 3.31 -22.54 -8.90
N GLU A 307 4.58 -22.20 -8.77
CA GLU A 307 5.70 -23.12 -8.51
C GLU A 307 5.84 -23.44 -7.01
N GLY A 308 5.20 -22.64 -6.13
CA GLY A 308 5.23 -22.80 -4.67
C GLY A 308 6.32 -21.98 -3.98
N ASN A 309 6.96 -21.04 -4.69
CA ASN A 309 7.90 -20.11 -4.10
C ASN A 309 7.17 -18.89 -3.52
N PRO A 310 7.68 -18.24 -2.48
CA PRO A 310 7.13 -16.99 -1.99
C PRO A 310 7.03 -15.98 -3.16
N MET A 311 5.82 -15.45 -3.40
CA MET A 311 5.61 -14.44 -4.43
C MET A 311 6.33 -13.16 -4.02
N THR A 312 7.15 -12.62 -4.92
CA THR A 312 7.92 -11.39 -4.69
C THR A 312 7.56 -10.35 -5.73
N ILE A 313 7.20 -9.16 -5.28
CA ILE A 313 6.92 -7.98 -6.09
C ILE A 313 7.81 -6.86 -5.55
N ASN A 314 8.97 -6.66 -6.16
CA ASN A 314 9.93 -5.66 -5.69
C ASN A 314 9.30 -4.27 -5.67
N GLY A 315 9.53 -3.54 -4.58
CA GLY A 315 8.96 -2.21 -4.37
C GLY A 315 7.43 -2.21 -4.19
N LEU A 316 6.86 -3.27 -3.59
CA LEU A 316 5.42 -3.42 -3.38
C LEU A 316 4.87 -2.32 -2.48
N TRP A 317 3.89 -1.57 -2.98
CA TRP A 317 3.20 -0.53 -2.25
C TRP A 317 1.76 -0.92 -1.87
N ALA A 318 0.78 -0.51 -2.63
CA ALA A 318 -0.61 -0.72 -2.28
C ALA A 318 -1.10 -2.16 -2.52
N LEU A 319 -2.07 -2.54 -1.70
CA LEU A 319 -2.90 -3.74 -1.86
C LEU A 319 -4.37 -3.34 -1.79
N ARG A 320 -5.18 -3.72 -2.79
CA ARG A 320 -6.61 -3.42 -2.80
C ARG A 320 -7.40 -4.47 -3.58
N PHE A 321 -8.46 -4.98 -2.97
CA PHE A 321 -9.40 -5.84 -3.70
C PHE A 321 -10.32 -5.04 -4.61
N GLY A 322 -10.69 -5.64 -5.74
CA GLY A 322 -11.75 -5.13 -6.60
C GLY A 322 -13.10 -5.06 -5.87
N SER A 323 -14.05 -4.29 -6.39
CA SER A 323 -15.37 -4.13 -5.77
C SER A 323 -16.51 -4.83 -6.53
N GLY A 324 -16.20 -5.61 -7.58
CA GLY A 324 -17.18 -6.26 -8.45
C GLY A 324 -17.68 -5.36 -9.59
N SER A 325 -17.14 -4.16 -9.75
CA SER A 325 -17.45 -3.26 -10.85
C SER A 325 -16.58 -3.58 -12.09
N PRO A 326 -17.10 -3.42 -13.31
CA PRO A 326 -16.31 -3.56 -14.54
C PRO A 326 -15.08 -2.64 -14.59
N ASN A 327 -15.12 -1.53 -13.85
CA ASN A 327 -14.02 -0.55 -13.83
C ASN A 327 -12.90 -0.89 -12.83
N ASN A 328 -13.21 -1.67 -11.77
CA ASN A 328 -12.22 -1.97 -10.72
C ASN A 328 -12.15 -3.45 -10.33
N GLY A 329 -12.70 -4.36 -11.16
CA GLY A 329 -12.45 -5.79 -11.11
C GLY A 329 -13.26 -6.57 -10.08
N ASP A 330 -13.09 -7.89 -10.15
CA ASP A 330 -13.79 -8.83 -9.29
C ASP A 330 -13.33 -8.70 -7.82
N THR A 331 -14.22 -9.04 -6.91
CA THR A 331 -13.96 -8.91 -5.46
C THR A 331 -12.87 -9.85 -4.94
N ASN A 332 -12.47 -10.86 -5.71
CA ASN A 332 -11.38 -11.79 -5.40
C ASN A 332 -10.09 -11.53 -6.20
N GLN A 333 -9.98 -10.39 -6.87
CA GLN A 333 -8.75 -9.91 -7.48
C GLN A 333 -8.08 -8.91 -6.56
N LEU A 334 -6.86 -9.22 -6.08
CA LEU A 334 -6.05 -8.33 -5.26
C LEU A 334 -5.16 -7.49 -6.17
N PHE A 335 -5.56 -6.25 -6.42
CA PHE A 335 -4.76 -5.30 -7.18
C PHE A 335 -3.60 -4.75 -6.35
N PHE A 336 -2.49 -4.45 -7.01
CA PHE A 336 -1.29 -3.92 -6.37
C PHE A 336 -0.60 -2.86 -7.23
N THR A 337 0.16 -1.99 -6.58
CA THR A 337 1.12 -1.07 -7.19
C THR A 337 2.51 -1.39 -6.67
N ALA A 338 3.53 -1.10 -7.48
CA ALA A 338 4.92 -1.30 -7.07
C ALA A 338 5.87 -0.35 -7.78
N GLY A 339 6.85 0.19 -7.05
CA GLY A 339 7.99 0.94 -7.56
C GLY A 339 9.15 0.00 -7.87
N ILE A 340 9.14 -0.61 -9.07
CA ILE A 340 10.16 -1.58 -9.45
C ILE A 340 11.50 -0.91 -9.82
N ALA A 341 12.58 -1.69 -9.85
CA ALA A 341 13.94 -1.24 -10.16
C ALA A 341 14.38 -0.06 -9.26
N ASP A 342 14.35 -0.28 -7.95
CA ASP A 342 14.68 0.73 -6.92
C ASP A 342 13.88 2.02 -7.13
N GLU A 343 12.56 1.88 -7.29
CA GLU A 343 11.57 2.96 -7.45
C GLU A 343 11.72 3.84 -8.70
N SER A 344 12.64 3.50 -9.59
CA SER A 344 12.85 4.25 -10.83
C SER A 344 11.80 3.97 -11.91
N HIS A 345 10.99 2.91 -11.73
CA HIS A 345 9.96 2.45 -12.65
C HIS A 345 8.69 2.01 -11.92
N GLY A 346 7.61 1.73 -12.66
CA GLY A 346 6.33 1.39 -12.08
C GLY A 346 5.71 0.10 -12.61
N LEU A 347 4.90 -0.51 -11.73
CA LEU A 347 4.09 -1.67 -12.06
C LEU A 347 2.72 -1.59 -11.37
N PHE A 348 1.66 -1.80 -12.15
CA PHE A 348 0.30 -2.03 -11.68
C PHE A 348 -0.18 -3.39 -12.17
N GLY A 349 -0.79 -4.17 -11.30
CA GLY A 349 -1.26 -5.49 -11.64
C GLY A 349 -2.27 -6.03 -10.64
N PHE A 350 -2.61 -7.31 -10.79
CA PHE A 350 -3.41 -8.02 -9.80
C PHE A 350 -2.90 -9.43 -9.52
N ILE A 351 -3.30 -9.96 -8.38
CA ILE A 351 -3.08 -11.32 -7.94
C ILE A 351 -4.44 -11.99 -7.80
N GLY A 352 -4.60 -13.17 -8.40
CA GLY A 352 -5.78 -14.02 -8.27
C GLY A 352 -5.41 -15.36 -7.62
N ALA A 353 -6.32 -15.92 -6.84
CA ALA A 353 -6.15 -17.30 -6.38
C ALA A 353 -6.17 -18.23 -7.59
N GLY A 354 -5.19 -19.12 -7.69
CA GLY A 354 -5.15 -20.16 -8.72
C GLY A 354 -6.41 -21.03 -8.65
N ALA A 355 -6.98 -21.37 -9.80
CA ALA A 355 -8.08 -22.32 -9.83
C ALA A 355 -7.64 -23.63 -9.17
N ASN A 356 -8.47 -24.14 -8.24
CA ASN A 356 -8.26 -25.48 -7.70
C ASN A 356 -8.30 -26.48 -8.87
N THR A 357 -7.15 -26.97 -9.30
CA THR A 357 -7.05 -28.03 -10.32
C THR A 357 -7.49 -29.40 -9.80
N ASN A 358 -8.04 -29.48 -8.59
CA ASN A 358 -8.57 -30.69 -7.96
C ASN A 358 -10.10 -30.72 -8.03
N GLY A 359 -10.65 -30.85 -9.23
CA GLY A 359 -12.08 -31.05 -9.43
C GLY A 359 -12.38 -31.52 -10.84
N ASN A 360 -11.94 -32.76 -11.17
CA ASN A 360 -12.58 -33.77 -12.03
C ASN A 360 -11.53 -34.75 -12.55
N GLN A 361 -11.39 -35.86 -11.87
CA GLN A 361 -11.19 -37.18 -12.49
C GLN A 361 -12.34 -38.07 -12.05
#